data_60589ff95d50be3b88607ca83a667134
#
_entry.id   60589ff95d50be3b88607ca83a667134
#
_cell.length_a   1.000
_cell.length_b   1.000
_cell.length_c   1.000
_cell.angle_alpha   90.00
_cell.angle_beta   90.00
_cell.angle_gamma   90.00
#
_symmetry.space_group_name_H-M   'P 1'
#
loop_
_entity.id
_entity.type
_entity.pdbx_description
1 polymer ?
#
loop_
_entity_poly.entity_id
_entity_poly.type
_entity_poly.pdbx_seq_one_letter_code
_entity_poly.pdbx_strand_id
1 'polypeptide(L)'
;MLKRNTMQKKLVEGAVKSIKTHPTAEEVYEYITARYPEISRATVYRNLRQLSDSGEIRRVEVPGAADRYDLNVSDHYHIQCKICGRFSDIDLPYMAGLDEMVAGMTDYDMESHEIVFKGICPGCRIKN
;
A
#
# COMPACT_ATOMS: atom_id res chain seq x y z
N MET A 1 -24.79 10.29 15.69
CA MET A 1 -24.55 10.52 14.25
C MET A 1 -23.06 10.73 14.01
N LEU A 2 -22.51 10.05 13.02
CA LEU A 2 -21.11 10.18 12.67
C LEU A 2 -20.85 11.52 11.97
N LYS A 3 -19.73 12.16 12.28
CA LYS A 3 -19.33 13.37 11.59
C LYS A 3 -18.95 13.02 10.14
N ARG A 4 -19.09 14.02 9.25
CA ARG A 4 -18.81 13.84 7.82
C ARG A 4 -17.42 13.27 7.56
N ASN A 5 -16.38 13.82 8.21
CA ASN A 5 -15.01 13.35 8.03
C ASN A 5 -14.82 11.93 8.56
N THR A 6 -15.54 11.53 9.62
CA THR A 6 -15.50 10.15 10.13
C THR A 6 -16.12 9.19 9.13
N MET A 7 -17.19 9.57 8.46
CA MET A 7 -17.83 8.76 7.44
C MET A 7 -16.92 8.58 6.23
N GLN A 8 -16.27 9.65 5.81
CA GLN A 8 -15.32 9.61 4.70
C GLN A 8 -14.12 8.71 5.02
N LYS A 9 -13.61 8.80 6.25
CA LYS A 9 -12.52 7.96 6.71
C LYS A 9 -12.89 6.48 6.64
N LYS A 10 -14.10 6.12 7.07
CA LYS A 10 -14.61 4.75 7.02
C LYS A 10 -14.76 4.24 5.60
N LEU A 11 -15.20 5.10 4.69
CA LEU A 11 -15.30 4.74 3.27
C LEU A 11 -13.93 4.40 2.69
N VAL A 12 -12.94 5.21 3.01
CA VAL A 12 -11.56 4.99 2.53
C VAL A 12 -10.97 3.70 3.10
N GLU A 13 -11.11 3.49 4.42
CA GLU A 13 -10.65 2.25 5.04
C GLU A 13 -11.32 1.02 4.43
N GLY A 14 -12.64 1.11 4.21
CA GLY A 14 -13.40 0.01 3.61
C GLY A 14 -12.95 -0.30 2.20
N ALA A 15 -12.62 0.73 1.41
CA ALA A 15 -12.11 0.55 0.06
C ALA A 15 -10.76 -0.16 0.06
N VAL A 16 -9.84 0.26 0.93
CA VAL A 16 -8.53 -0.37 1.06
C VAL A 16 -8.68 -1.84 1.43
N LYS A 17 -9.61 -2.13 2.35
CA LYS A 17 -9.88 -3.51 2.78
C LYS A 17 -10.47 -4.35 1.66
N SER A 18 -11.36 -3.78 0.85
CA SER A 18 -12.10 -4.51 -0.18
C SER A 18 -11.25 -4.78 -1.42
N ILE A 19 -10.31 -3.89 -1.75
CA ILE A 19 -9.45 -4.07 -2.91
C ILE A 19 -8.26 -4.92 -2.50
N LYS A 20 -8.21 -6.16 -3.00
CA LYS A 20 -7.27 -7.16 -2.54
C LYS A 20 -5.86 -7.04 -3.11
N THR A 21 -5.65 -6.13 -4.04
CA THR A 21 -4.37 -5.97 -4.75
C THR A 21 -3.51 -4.83 -4.21
N HIS A 22 -3.73 -4.39 -2.98
CA HIS A 22 -3.04 -3.25 -2.38
C HIS A 22 -3.21 -2.01 -3.26
N PRO A 23 -4.34 -1.32 -3.16
CA PRO A 23 -4.71 -0.29 -4.14
C PRO A 23 -3.83 0.95 -4.08
N THR A 24 -3.70 1.61 -5.24
CA THR A 24 -3.17 2.97 -5.33
C THR A 24 -4.26 3.95 -4.87
N ALA A 25 -3.89 5.20 -4.63
CA ALA A 25 -4.85 6.23 -4.27
C ALA A 25 -5.91 6.41 -5.36
N GLU A 26 -5.51 6.36 -6.62
CA GLU A 26 -6.44 6.47 -7.75
C GLU A 26 -7.44 5.31 -7.79
N GLU A 27 -6.97 4.09 -7.53
CA GLU A 27 -7.84 2.92 -7.48
C GLU A 27 -8.85 3.03 -6.33
N VAL A 28 -8.41 3.55 -5.18
CA VAL A 28 -9.31 3.79 -4.05
C VAL A 28 -10.38 4.82 -4.43
N TYR A 29 -9.96 5.91 -5.08
CA TYR A 29 -10.86 6.95 -5.54
C TYR A 29 -11.91 6.38 -6.50
N GLU A 30 -11.48 5.62 -7.51
CA GLU A 30 -12.40 5.02 -8.48
C GLU A 30 -13.39 4.07 -7.82
N TYR A 31 -12.90 3.27 -6.88
CA TYR A 31 -13.74 2.32 -6.14
C TYR A 31 -14.85 3.06 -5.37
N ILE A 32 -14.50 4.14 -4.68
CA ILE A 32 -15.46 4.89 -3.88
C ILE A 32 -16.45 5.66 -4.75
N THR A 33 -15.98 6.31 -5.82
CA THR A 33 -16.83 7.14 -6.67
C THR A 33 -17.81 6.33 -7.50
N ALA A 34 -17.58 5.05 -7.71
CA ALA A 34 -18.56 4.18 -8.35
C ALA A 34 -19.86 4.15 -7.56
N ARG A 35 -19.81 4.34 -6.25
CA ARG A 35 -20.98 4.34 -5.39
C ARG A 35 -21.32 5.73 -4.83
N TYR A 36 -20.32 6.55 -4.58
CA TYR A 36 -20.45 7.89 -4.01
C TYR A 36 -19.79 8.92 -4.94
N PRO A 37 -20.45 9.25 -6.07
CA PRO A 37 -19.81 10.07 -7.11
C PRO A 37 -19.49 11.51 -6.69
N GLU A 38 -20.11 12.00 -5.63
CA GLU A 38 -19.87 13.36 -5.14
C GLU A 38 -18.60 13.51 -4.31
N ILE A 39 -17.94 12.41 -3.92
CA ILE A 39 -16.71 12.51 -3.14
C ILE A 39 -15.57 12.98 -4.04
N SER A 40 -14.78 13.94 -3.55
CA SER A 40 -13.68 14.50 -4.35
C SER A 40 -12.41 13.66 -4.22
N ARG A 41 -11.57 13.75 -5.24
CA ARG A 41 -10.25 13.12 -5.24
C ARG A 41 -9.41 13.64 -4.07
N ALA A 42 -9.45 14.96 -3.83
CA ALA A 42 -8.72 15.58 -2.73
C ALA A 42 -9.13 15.00 -1.38
N THR A 43 -10.41 14.73 -1.18
CA THR A 43 -10.92 14.14 0.06
C THR A 43 -10.37 12.73 0.26
N VAL A 44 -10.39 11.90 -0.78
CA VAL A 44 -9.87 10.53 -0.72
C VAL A 44 -8.38 10.55 -0.40
N TYR A 45 -7.61 11.36 -1.11
CA TYR A 45 -6.16 11.44 -0.93
C TYR A 45 -5.80 11.95 0.46
N ARG A 46 -6.51 12.96 0.96
CA ARG A 46 -6.29 13.48 2.31
C ARG A 46 -6.55 12.43 3.37
N ASN A 47 -7.63 11.65 3.23
CA ASN A 47 -7.95 10.59 4.19
C ASN A 47 -6.90 9.47 4.14
N LEU A 48 -6.43 9.08 2.97
CA LEU A 48 -5.36 8.09 2.85
C LEU A 48 -4.10 8.56 3.56
N ARG A 49 -3.74 9.84 3.39
CA ARG A 49 -2.57 10.40 4.07
C ARG A 49 -2.75 10.38 5.59
N GLN A 50 -3.89 10.82 6.08
CA GLN A 50 -4.18 10.85 7.52
C GLN A 50 -4.15 9.45 8.13
N LEU A 51 -4.73 8.47 7.45
CA LEU A 51 -4.73 7.08 7.90
C LEU A 51 -3.33 6.49 7.91
N SER A 52 -2.51 6.81 6.92
CA SER A 52 -1.12 6.36 6.85
C SER A 52 -0.29 7.00 7.96
N ASP A 53 -0.44 8.30 8.15
CA ASP A 53 0.32 9.04 9.15
C ASP A 53 -0.02 8.58 10.58
N SER A 54 -1.27 8.18 10.81
CA SER A 54 -1.71 7.68 12.12
C SER A 54 -1.36 6.20 12.35
N GLY A 55 -0.88 5.51 11.32
CA GLY A 55 -0.53 4.09 11.42
C GLY A 55 -1.71 3.13 11.29
N GLU A 56 -2.89 3.62 10.92
CA GLU A 56 -4.09 2.77 10.75
C GLU A 56 -4.05 1.99 9.45
N ILE A 57 -3.37 2.51 8.43
CA ILE A 57 -3.03 1.77 7.21
C ILE A 57 -1.55 2.00 6.92
N ARG A 58 -0.98 1.15 6.07
CA ARG A 58 0.42 1.26 5.66
C ARG A 58 0.50 1.77 4.24
N ARG A 59 1.32 2.80 4.02
CA ARG A 59 1.66 3.26 2.69
C ARG A 59 2.92 2.53 2.23
N VAL A 60 2.84 1.86 1.10
CA VAL A 60 3.95 1.13 0.50
C VAL A 60 4.47 1.93 -0.68
N GLU A 61 5.70 2.43 -0.56
CA GLU A 61 6.33 3.17 -1.64
C GLU A 61 6.88 2.19 -2.67
N VAL A 62 6.47 2.37 -3.93
CA VAL A 62 6.90 1.52 -5.04
C VAL A 62 7.80 2.35 -5.93
N PRO A 63 9.09 2.01 -6.04
CA PRO A 63 10.02 2.79 -6.87
C PRO A 63 9.53 2.90 -8.32
N GLY A 64 9.45 4.13 -8.83
CA GLY A 64 9.05 4.41 -10.20
C GLY A 64 7.57 4.23 -10.49
N ALA A 65 6.73 4.08 -9.46
CA ALA A 65 5.30 3.89 -9.61
C ALA A 65 4.55 4.57 -8.47
N ALA A 66 3.21 4.57 -8.54
CA ALA A 66 2.39 5.15 -7.49
C ALA A 66 2.47 4.33 -6.21
N ASP A 67 2.36 5.02 -5.07
CA ASP A 67 2.30 4.36 -3.77
C ASP A 67 1.06 3.48 -3.67
N ARG A 68 1.17 2.41 -2.88
CA ARG A 68 0.06 1.51 -2.61
C ARG A 68 -0.28 1.52 -1.13
N TYR A 69 -1.49 1.07 -0.79
CA TYR A 69 -1.99 1.11 0.57
C TYR A 69 -2.45 -0.26 1.02
N ASP A 70 -2.20 -0.56 2.30
CA ASP A 70 -2.44 -1.87 2.86
C ASP A 70 -2.97 -1.73 4.29
N LEU A 71 -3.95 -2.54 4.67
CA LEU A 71 -4.43 -2.60 6.05
C LEU A 71 -3.46 -3.31 6.97
N ASN A 72 -2.64 -4.21 6.43
CA ASN A 72 -1.64 -4.91 7.23
C ASN A 72 -0.46 -3.99 7.49
N VAL A 73 -0.39 -3.47 8.71
CA VAL A 73 0.66 -2.52 9.12
C VAL A 73 1.92 -3.20 9.63
N SER A 74 1.94 -4.54 9.73
CA SER A 74 3.14 -5.27 10.11
C SER A 74 4.16 -5.25 8.98
N ASP A 75 5.44 -5.37 9.34
CA ASP A 75 6.51 -5.42 8.35
C ASP A 75 6.42 -6.71 7.55
N HIS A 76 6.36 -6.60 6.24
CA HIS A 76 6.34 -7.73 5.32
C HIS A 76 6.81 -7.28 3.95
N TYR A 77 7.08 -8.24 3.07
CA TYR A 77 7.59 -7.93 1.74
C TYR A 77 6.50 -8.08 0.68
N HIS A 78 6.74 -7.51 -0.49
CA HIS A 78 5.78 -7.52 -1.60
C HIS A 78 6.47 -7.96 -2.88
N ILE A 79 5.66 -8.39 -3.86
CA ILE A 79 6.13 -8.73 -5.18
C ILE A 79 5.24 -8.05 -6.22
N GLN A 80 5.83 -7.54 -7.28
CA GLN A 80 5.13 -6.87 -8.36
C GLN A 80 5.45 -7.51 -9.70
N CYS A 81 4.43 -7.74 -10.51
CA CYS A 81 4.61 -8.20 -11.88
C CYS A 81 5.09 -7.03 -12.75
N LYS A 82 6.18 -7.23 -13.47
CA LYS A 82 6.75 -6.21 -14.37
C LYS A 82 5.84 -5.93 -15.56
N ILE A 83 4.97 -6.86 -15.92
CA ILE A 83 4.15 -6.77 -17.14
C ILE A 83 2.78 -6.18 -16.83
N CYS A 84 2.01 -6.80 -15.94
CA CYS A 84 0.65 -6.34 -15.65
C CYS A 84 0.54 -5.42 -14.43
N GLY A 85 1.60 -5.28 -13.64
CA GLY A 85 1.60 -4.44 -12.46
C GLY A 85 0.95 -5.05 -11.23
N ARG A 86 0.49 -6.29 -11.31
CA ARG A 86 -0.13 -6.98 -10.18
C ARG A 86 0.79 -6.92 -8.96
N PHE A 87 0.22 -6.54 -7.82
CA PHE A 87 0.97 -6.32 -6.59
C PHE A 87 0.39 -7.19 -5.49
N SER A 88 1.25 -7.97 -4.81
CA SER A 88 0.82 -8.93 -3.79
C SER A 88 1.83 -9.02 -2.66
N ASP A 89 1.38 -9.57 -1.53
CA ASP A 89 2.28 -9.91 -0.44
C ASP A 89 3.09 -11.14 -0.82
N ILE A 90 4.30 -11.22 -0.28
CA ILE A 90 5.09 -12.45 -0.36
C ILE A 90 5.33 -12.95 1.07
N ASP A 91 5.13 -14.24 1.27
CA ASP A 91 5.21 -14.87 2.58
C ASP A 91 6.65 -15.17 2.96
N LEU A 92 7.42 -14.10 3.13
CA LEU A 92 8.80 -14.15 3.57
C LEU A 92 8.89 -13.39 4.89
N PRO A 93 9.32 -14.04 5.99
CA PRO A 93 9.44 -13.34 7.27
C PRO A 93 10.37 -12.14 7.17
N TYR A 94 10.01 -11.08 7.88
CA TYR A 94 10.83 -9.87 7.92
C TYR A 94 12.22 -10.19 8.46
N MET A 95 13.25 -9.81 7.71
CA MET A 95 14.64 -10.11 8.05
C MET A 95 15.27 -8.96 8.82
N ALA A 96 15.08 -8.94 10.13
CA ALA A 96 15.62 -7.90 11.00
C ALA A 96 17.15 -7.87 10.94
N GLY A 97 17.80 -8.98 10.60
CA GLY A 97 19.24 -9.04 10.45
C GLY A 97 19.80 -8.12 9.39
N LEU A 98 19.00 -7.77 8.37
CA LEU A 98 19.42 -6.80 7.36
C LEU A 98 19.56 -5.41 7.96
N ASP A 99 18.66 -5.04 8.85
CA ASP A 99 18.71 -3.75 9.52
C ASP A 99 19.95 -3.67 10.41
N GLU A 100 20.27 -4.74 11.11
CA GLU A 100 21.46 -4.82 11.96
C GLU A 100 22.75 -4.71 11.15
N MET A 101 22.80 -5.37 9.99
CA MET A 101 23.97 -5.28 9.10
C MET A 101 24.18 -3.86 8.61
N VAL A 102 23.12 -3.20 8.18
CA VAL A 102 23.20 -1.83 7.67
C VAL A 102 23.55 -0.87 8.80
N ALA A 103 23.02 -1.09 10.00
CA ALA A 103 23.36 -0.28 11.17
C ALA A 103 24.87 -0.30 11.45
N GLY A 104 25.55 -1.43 11.19
CA GLY A 104 26.99 -1.53 11.34
C GLY A 104 27.80 -0.87 10.23
N MET A 105 27.15 -0.47 9.14
CA MET A 105 27.80 0.12 7.95
C MET A 105 27.58 1.64 7.84
N THR A 106 26.75 2.21 8.68
CA THR A 106 26.34 3.61 8.56
C THR A 106 26.13 4.22 9.94
N ASP A 107 26.10 5.55 9.99
CA ASP A 107 25.81 6.29 11.22
C ASP A 107 24.31 6.59 11.38
N TYR A 108 23.47 6.05 10.51
CA TYR A 108 22.02 6.21 10.61
C TYR A 108 21.45 5.39 11.76
N ASP A 109 20.46 5.92 12.42
CA ASP A 109 19.63 5.14 13.34
C ASP A 109 18.65 4.34 12.49
N MET A 110 18.91 3.04 12.36
CA MET A 110 18.10 2.18 11.51
C MET A 110 16.76 1.84 12.14
N GLU A 111 15.69 2.04 11.41
CA GLU A 111 14.34 1.69 11.86
C GLU A 111 13.82 0.43 11.18
N SER A 112 13.86 0.39 9.86
CA SER A 112 13.32 -0.72 9.09
C SER A 112 13.80 -0.66 7.65
N HIS A 113 13.36 -1.64 6.87
CA HIS A 113 13.59 -1.64 5.42
C HIS A 113 12.34 -2.16 4.71
N GLU A 114 12.23 -1.84 3.43
CA GLU A 114 11.16 -2.32 2.57
C GLU A 114 11.78 -2.97 1.35
N ILE A 115 11.17 -4.06 0.90
CA ILE A 115 11.61 -4.76 -0.32
C ILE A 115 10.39 -5.05 -1.17
N VAL A 116 10.47 -4.64 -2.43
CA VAL A 116 9.50 -5.03 -3.45
C VAL A 116 10.24 -5.86 -4.48
N PHE A 117 9.94 -7.14 -4.51
CA PHE A 117 10.51 -8.03 -5.51
C PHE A 117 9.80 -7.80 -6.85
N LYS A 118 10.52 -7.94 -7.93
CA LYS A 118 9.97 -7.78 -9.28
C LYS A 118 10.13 -9.07 -10.06
N GLY A 119 9.04 -9.51 -10.68
CA GLY A 119 9.03 -10.73 -11.45
C GLY A 119 7.95 -10.70 -12.51
N ILE A 120 7.62 -11.86 -13.04
CA ILE A 120 6.56 -12.00 -14.03
C ILE A 120 5.54 -12.96 -13.43
N CYS A 121 4.29 -12.51 -13.26
CA CYS A 121 3.27 -13.33 -12.61
C CYS A 121 2.91 -14.55 -13.48
N PRO A 122 2.31 -15.61 -12.89
CA PRO A 122 1.97 -16.81 -13.63
C PRO A 122 1.10 -16.56 -14.87
N GLY A 123 0.15 -15.62 -14.77
CA GLY A 123 -0.70 -15.28 -15.90
C GLY A 123 0.06 -14.63 -17.06
N CYS A 124 1.01 -13.75 -16.77
CA CYS A 124 1.80 -13.09 -17.79
C CYS A 124 2.87 -14.03 -18.37
N ARG A 125 3.41 -14.92 -17.56
CA ARG A 125 4.40 -15.89 -17.99
C ARG A 125 3.85 -16.84 -19.07
N ILE A 126 2.59 -17.22 -18.93
CA ILE A 126 1.93 -18.10 -19.89
C ILE A 126 1.75 -17.42 -21.24
N LYS A 127 1.53 -16.10 -21.25
CA LYS A 127 1.30 -15.32 -22.47
C LYS A 127 2.58 -14.98 -23.22
N ASN A 128 3.73 -15.19 -22.62
CA ASN A 128 5.03 -14.95 -23.28
C ASN A 128 5.55 -16.23 -23.95
#